data_fc4f50910fb1aa26c7343927d8ea46af
#
_entry.id   fc4f50910fb1aa26c7343927d8ea46af
#
_cell.length_a   1.000
_cell.length_b   1.000
_cell.length_c   1.000
_cell.angle_alpha   90.00
_cell.angle_beta   90.00
_cell.angle_gamma   90.00
#
_symmetry.space_group_name_H-M   'P 1'
#
loop_
_entity.id
_entity.type
_entity.pdbx_description
1 polymer ?
#
loop_
_entity_poly.entity_id
_entity_poly.type
_entity_poly.pdbx_seq_one_letter_code
_entity_poly.pdbx_strand_id
1 'polypeptide(L)'
;PVNKADYVSKVIPKYSLTEGLTEKIYRKLIDQVLNNIPHLTEWHNNDILNKIGNVSWSKSIFNIHKNEVNDFKSKFYRRLAYDEILANLLVLSQVRKRVKKFKKKNKKFDDHLPKKIAKNFNFSLTTNQAKIIEEINNDLKSDFKMFRLLQGDVGSGKTIVSFMAAANVIRSNCQVTLMAP
;
A
#
# COMPACT_ATOMS: atom_id res chain seq x y z
N PRO A 1 -50.19 10.19 2.12
CA PRO A 1 -49.27 10.97 2.95
C PRO A 1 -48.32 10.00 3.59
N VAL A 2 -47.10 9.97 3.08
CA VAL A 2 -46.01 9.16 3.65
C VAL A 2 -45.74 9.70 5.06
N ASN A 3 -45.84 8.83 6.03
CA ASN A 3 -45.69 9.20 7.45
C ASN A 3 -44.31 9.85 7.66
N LYS A 4 -44.28 11.10 8.10
CA LYS A 4 -43.02 11.85 8.37
C LYS A 4 -42.10 11.11 9.36
N ALA A 5 -42.66 10.24 10.21
CA ALA A 5 -41.93 9.43 11.16
C ALA A 5 -41.01 8.39 10.48
N ASP A 6 -41.41 7.80 9.35
CA ASP A 6 -40.59 6.82 8.61
C ASP A 6 -39.38 7.45 7.92
N TYR A 7 -39.39 8.77 7.70
CA TYR A 7 -38.24 9.47 7.11
C TYR A 7 -37.13 9.78 8.12
N VAL A 8 -37.50 9.89 9.39
CA VAL A 8 -36.55 10.26 10.47
C VAL A 8 -35.79 9.05 11.00
N SER A 9 -36.31 7.84 10.80
CA SER A 9 -35.69 6.58 11.28
C SER A 9 -34.73 5.93 10.29
N LYS A 10 -34.62 6.45 9.04
CA LYS A 10 -33.73 5.86 8.01
C LYS A 10 -32.31 6.32 8.14
N VAL A 11 -31.40 5.37 8.24
CA VAL A 11 -29.97 5.64 8.11
C VAL A 11 -29.66 5.94 6.65
N ILE A 12 -29.15 7.14 6.39
CA ILE A 12 -28.83 7.60 5.03
C ILE A 12 -27.32 7.92 4.95
N PRO A 13 -26.66 7.64 3.83
CA PRO A 13 -25.26 8.02 3.65
C PRO A 13 -25.10 9.53 3.74
N LYS A 14 -24.10 9.99 4.48
CA LYS A 14 -23.71 11.40 4.55
C LYS A 14 -22.52 11.64 3.64
N TYR A 15 -22.60 12.66 2.82
CA TYR A 15 -21.55 13.05 1.88
C TYR A 15 -20.85 14.33 2.34
N SER A 16 -19.55 14.39 2.16
CA SER A 16 -18.79 15.64 2.30
C SER A 16 -19.11 16.53 1.10
N LEU A 17 -19.59 17.75 1.38
CA LEU A 17 -20.01 18.69 0.37
C LEU A 17 -19.01 19.85 0.28
N THR A 18 -18.90 20.46 -0.90
CA THR A 18 -18.16 21.68 -1.14
C THR A 18 -19.13 22.88 -1.21
N GLU A 19 -18.60 24.09 -1.08
CA GLU A 19 -19.39 25.32 -1.17
C GLU A 19 -20.15 25.37 -2.50
N GLY A 20 -21.41 25.78 -2.44
CA GLY A 20 -22.32 25.84 -3.59
C GLY A 20 -23.04 24.54 -3.95
N LEU A 21 -22.73 23.42 -3.30
CA LEU A 21 -23.38 22.12 -3.56
C LEU A 21 -24.29 21.73 -2.40
N THR A 22 -25.61 21.64 -2.67
CA THR A 22 -26.55 21.17 -1.65
C THR A 22 -26.65 19.65 -1.63
N GLU A 23 -26.93 19.07 -0.44
CA GLU A 23 -27.08 17.62 -0.27
C GLU A 23 -28.15 17.04 -1.22
N LYS A 24 -29.24 17.77 -1.44
CA LYS A 24 -30.32 17.35 -2.34
C LYS A 24 -29.84 17.20 -3.78
N ILE A 25 -29.06 18.16 -4.27
CA ILE A 25 -28.48 18.10 -5.63
C ILE A 25 -27.50 16.95 -5.73
N TYR A 26 -26.61 16.80 -4.74
CA TYR A 26 -25.61 15.75 -4.74
C TYR A 26 -26.25 14.36 -4.73
N ARG A 27 -27.28 14.12 -3.90
CA ARG A 27 -28.02 12.86 -3.88
C ARG A 27 -28.67 12.55 -5.22
N LYS A 28 -29.26 13.56 -5.88
CA LYS A 28 -29.85 13.39 -7.23
C LYS A 28 -28.79 12.97 -8.24
N LEU A 29 -27.60 13.56 -8.19
CA LEU A 29 -26.48 13.19 -9.07
C LEU A 29 -26.02 11.74 -8.79
N ILE A 30 -25.85 11.37 -7.53
CA ILE A 30 -25.51 9.99 -7.15
C ILE A 30 -26.57 9.02 -7.68
N ASP A 31 -27.86 9.33 -7.54
CA ASP A 31 -28.94 8.49 -8.05
C ASP A 31 -28.86 8.29 -9.57
N GLN A 32 -28.56 9.35 -10.31
CA GLN A 32 -28.36 9.26 -11.75
C GLN A 32 -27.16 8.39 -12.13
N VAL A 33 -26.04 8.52 -11.42
CA VAL A 33 -24.85 7.69 -11.64
C VAL A 33 -25.13 6.22 -11.31
N LEU A 34 -25.80 5.95 -10.18
CA LEU A 34 -26.11 4.59 -9.76
C LEU A 34 -27.04 3.85 -10.76
N ASN A 35 -27.96 4.58 -11.37
CA ASN A 35 -28.85 4.01 -12.40
C ASN A 35 -28.14 3.74 -13.74
N ASN A 36 -26.98 4.33 -13.96
CA ASN A 36 -26.18 4.21 -15.18
C ASN A 36 -24.84 3.49 -14.95
N ILE A 37 -24.69 2.73 -13.84
CA ILE A 37 -23.48 1.97 -13.59
C ILE A 37 -23.27 0.93 -14.70
N PRO A 38 -22.10 0.93 -15.39
CA PRO A 38 -21.84 -0.05 -16.43
C PRO A 38 -21.75 -1.45 -15.86
N HIS A 39 -22.18 -2.43 -16.64
CA HIS A 39 -21.96 -3.83 -16.29
C HIS A 39 -20.51 -4.19 -16.56
N LEU A 40 -19.74 -4.36 -15.48
CA LEU A 40 -18.35 -4.82 -15.55
C LEU A 40 -18.32 -6.35 -15.44
N THR A 41 -17.59 -6.97 -16.35
CA THR A 41 -17.34 -8.42 -16.29
C THR A 41 -16.53 -8.75 -15.05
N GLU A 42 -16.95 -9.77 -14.31
CA GLU A 42 -16.22 -10.23 -13.14
C GLU A 42 -14.87 -10.85 -13.54
N TRP A 43 -13.79 -10.39 -12.93
CA TRP A 43 -12.43 -10.81 -13.23
C TRP A 43 -11.76 -11.58 -12.08
N HIS A 44 -12.40 -11.60 -10.91
CA HIS A 44 -11.94 -12.42 -9.80
C HIS A 44 -12.32 -13.89 -10.01
N ASN A 45 -11.46 -14.79 -9.55
CA ASN A 45 -11.80 -16.20 -9.51
C ASN A 45 -12.83 -16.50 -8.39
N ASN A 46 -13.50 -17.63 -8.50
CA ASN A 46 -14.57 -18.03 -7.56
C ASN A 46 -14.07 -18.16 -6.11
N ASP A 47 -12.82 -18.59 -5.90
CA ASP A 47 -12.26 -18.75 -4.55
C ASP A 47 -12.12 -17.40 -3.84
N ILE A 48 -11.70 -16.37 -4.57
CA ILE A 48 -11.63 -15.00 -4.06
C ILE A 48 -13.04 -14.47 -3.81
N LEU A 49 -13.95 -14.62 -4.78
CA LEU A 49 -15.32 -14.15 -4.65
C LEU A 49 -16.02 -14.71 -3.42
N ASN A 50 -15.86 -15.99 -3.15
CA ASN A 50 -16.43 -16.64 -1.97
C ASN A 50 -15.90 -16.04 -0.66
N LYS A 51 -14.60 -15.67 -0.61
CA LYS A 51 -13.98 -15.05 0.56
C LYS A 51 -14.42 -13.60 0.79
N ILE A 52 -14.69 -12.84 -0.26
CA ILE A 52 -15.09 -11.43 -0.17
C ILE A 52 -16.61 -11.21 -0.14
N GLY A 53 -17.41 -12.27 -0.20
CA GLY A 53 -18.85 -12.24 -0.01
C GLY A 53 -19.68 -12.50 -1.26
N ASN A 54 -19.09 -12.95 -2.36
CA ASN A 54 -19.73 -13.36 -3.61
C ASN A 54 -20.76 -12.35 -4.15
N VAL A 55 -20.33 -11.09 -4.24
CA VAL A 55 -21.15 -9.98 -4.75
C VAL A 55 -20.40 -9.25 -5.85
N SER A 56 -21.14 -8.78 -6.88
CA SER A 56 -20.54 -7.98 -7.95
C SER A 56 -20.17 -6.57 -7.46
N TRP A 57 -19.23 -5.96 -8.16
CA TRP A 57 -18.80 -4.58 -7.89
C TRP A 57 -19.99 -3.60 -7.97
N SER A 58 -20.77 -3.66 -9.06
CA SER A 58 -21.93 -2.79 -9.27
C SER A 58 -22.97 -2.90 -8.15
N LYS A 59 -23.26 -4.14 -7.73
CA LYS A 59 -24.18 -4.41 -6.61
C LYS A 59 -23.62 -3.87 -5.30
N SER A 60 -22.31 -3.91 -5.10
CA SER A 60 -21.66 -3.39 -3.91
C SER A 60 -21.75 -1.86 -3.83
N ILE A 61 -21.43 -1.16 -4.92
CA ILE A 61 -21.58 0.30 -5.01
C ILE A 61 -23.04 0.70 -4.76
N PHE A 62 -23.99 0.06 -5.45
CA PHE A 62 -25.40 0.38 -5.30
C PHE A 62 -25.87 0.22 -3.84
N ASN A 63 -25.51 -0.88 -3.18
CA ASN A 63 -25.97 -1.12 -1.81
C ASN A 63 -25.36 -0.17 -0.78
N ILE A 64 -24.11 0.25 -0.94
CA ILE A 64 -23.48 1.22 -0.02
C ILE A 64 -24.17 2.58 -0.12
N HIS A 65 -24.63 2.98 -1.31
CA HIS A 65 -25.27 4.28 -1.50
C HIS A 65 -26.79 4.30 -1.26
N LYS A 66 -27.47 3.17 -1.45
CA LYS A 66 -28.95 3.08 -1.38
C LYS A 66 -29.47 2.38 -0.15
N ASN A 67 -28.73 1.44 0.40
CA ASN A 67 -29.22 0.63 1.50
C ASN A 67 -28.61 1.10 2.82
N GLU A 68 -29.35 0.86 3.89
CA GLU A 68 -28.99 1.17 5.28
C GLU A 68 -27.87 0.26 5.82
N VAL A 69 -26.78 0.12 5.03
CA VAL A 69 -25.66 -0.74 5.43
C VAL A 69 -24.74 0.05 6.35
N ASN A 70 -25.02 -0.03 7.65
CA ASN A 70 -24.21 0.59 8.70
C ASN A 70 -22.97 -0.23 9.12
N ASP A 71 -22.75 -1.40 8.49
CA ASP A 71 -21.69 -2.29 8.94
C ASP A 71 -20.52 -2.31 7.94
N PHE A 72 -19.37 -1.81 8.40
CA PHE A 72 -18.09 -1.94 7.68
C PHE A 72 -17.70 -3.42 7.46
N LYS A 73 -18.31 -4.36 8.19
CA LYS A 73 -18.13 -5.81 8.00
C LYS A 73 -19.03 -6.37 6.91
N SER A 74 -19.92 -5.55 6.32
CA SER A 74 -20.81 -6.02 5.27
C SER A 74 -20.04 -6.57 4.06
N LYS A 75 -20.62 -7.56 3.39
CA LYS A 75 -20.04 -8.14 2.18
C LYS A 75 -19.80 -7.10 1.06
N PHE A 76 -20.63 -6.06 1.00
CA PHE A 76 -20.53 -4.99 0.02
C PHE A 76 -19.29 -4.12 0.28
N TYR A 77 -19.07 -3.75 1.54
CA TYR A 77 -17.89 -2.98 1.94
C TYR A 77 -16.60 -3.79 1.76
N ARG A 78 -16.64 -5.06 2.16
CA ARG A 78 -15.50 -5.98 1.99
C ARG A 78 -15.10 -6.14 0.53
N ARG A 79 -16.08 -6.22 -0.39
CA ARG A 79 -15.82 -6.28 -1.83
C ARG A 79 -15.07 -5.06 -2.32
N LEU A 80 -15.55 -3.85 -2.03
CA LEU A 80 -14.94 -2.62 -2.50
C LEU A 80 -13.56 -2.38 -1.87
N ALA A 81 -13.42 -2.64 -0.58
CA ALA A 81 -12.14 -2.54 0.11
C ALA A 81 -11.09 -3.50 -0.49
N TYR A 82 -11.50 -4.72 -0.82
CA TYR A 82 -10.61 -5.67 -1.49
C TYR A 82 -10.16 -5.17 -2.86
N ASP A 83 -11.09 -4.68 -3.69
CA ASP A 83 -10.78 -4.18 -5.03
C ASP A 83 -9.81 -3.00 -4.98
N GLU A 84 -10.02 -2.06 -4.06
CA GLU A 84 -9.16 -0.89 -3.89
C GLU A 84 -7.76 -1.27 -3.41
N ILE A 85 -7.66 -2.12 -2.39
CA ILE A 85 -6.36 -2.60 -1.89
C ILE A 85 -5.62 -3.36 -2.99
N LEU A 86 -6.31 -4.21 -3.73
CA LEU A 86 -5.70 -4.98 -4.82
C LEU A 86 -5.22 -4.06 -5.95
N ALA A 87 -6.01 -3.05 -6.34
CA ALA A 87 -5.59 -2.06 -7.33
C ALA A 87 -4.31 -1.34 -6.91
N ASN A 88 -4.23 -0.88 -5.66
CA ASN A 88 -3.04 -0.24 -5.11
C ASN A 88 -1.83 -1.18 -5.11
N LEU A 89 -2.00 -2.43 -4.71
CA LEU A 89 -0.92 -3.43 -4.73
C LEU A 89 -0.44 -3.75 -6.15
N LEU A 90 -1.35 -3.79 -7.13
CA LEU A 90 -1.00 -3.98 -8.53
C LEU A 90 -0.19 -2.80 -9.08
N VAL A 91 -0.57 -1.56 -8.79
CA VAL A 91 0.18 -0.36 -9.17
C VAL A 91 1.58 -0.41 -8.56
N LEU A 92 1.69 -0.68 -7.27
CA LEU A 92 3.00 -0.81 -6.60
C LEU A 92 3.84 -1.94 -7.21
N SER A 93 3.23 -3.07 -7.56
CA SER A 93 3.91 -4.18 -8.24
C SER A 93 4.45 -3.75 -9.61
N GLN A 94 3.67 -3.00 -10.39
CA GLN A 94 4.12 -2.47 -11.69
C GLN A 94 5.28 -1.49 -11.54
N VAL A 95 5.21 -0.57 -10.56
CA VAL A 95 6.30 0.37 -10.26
C VAL A 95 7.57 -0.41 -9.90
N ARG A 96 7.48 -1.40 -9.02
CA ARG A 96 8.62 -2.25 -8.65
C ARG A 96 9.22 -2.98 -9.86
N LYS A 97 8.39 -3.52 -10.76
CA LYS A 97 8.85 -4.17 -12.01
C LYS A 97 9.58 -3.18 -12.92
N ARG A 98 9.09 -1.94 -13.04
CA ARG A 98 9.75 -0.89 -13.84
C ARG A 98 11.11 -0.52 -13.25
N VAL A 99 11.17 -0.30 -11.94
CA VAL A 99 12.44 0.04 -11.26
C VAL A 99 13.46 -1.08 -11.41
N LYS A 100 13.06 -2.35 -11.32
CA LYS A 100 13.96 -3.50 -11.54
C LYS A 100 14.54 -3.60 -12.94
N LYS A 101 13.88 -3.04 -13.95
CA LYS A 101 14.37 -3.07 -15.35
C LYS A 101 15.57 -2.15 -15.62
N PHE A 102 15.84 -1.16 -14.77
CA PHE A 102 16.96 -0.26 -14.95
C PHE A 102 18.25 -0.90 -14.45
N LYS A 103 19.14 -1.23 -15.41
CA LYS A 103 20.49 -1.69 -15.10
C LYS A 103 21.27 -0.60 -14.36
N LYS A 104 21.99 -0.97 -13.34
CA LYS A 104 22.94 -0.12 -12.60
C LYS A 104 24.35 -0.65 -12.82
N LYS A 105 25.35 0.18 -12.54
CA LYS A 105 26.74 -0.30 -12.46
C LYS A 105 26.85 -1.35 -11.36
N ASN A 106 27.44 -2.51 -11.67
CA ASN A 106 27.72 -3.53 -10.69
C ASN A 106 28.70 -2.97 -9.65
N LYS A 107 28.40 -3.22 -8.38
CA LYS A 107 29.22 -2.82 -7.26
C LYS A 107 29.94 -4.04 -6.71
N LYS A 108 31.27 -3.92 -6.58
CA LYS A 108 32.07 -4.97 -5.92
C LYS A 108 32.12 -4.60 -4.43
N PHE A 109 31.57 -5.44 -3.60
CA PHE A 109 31.62 -5.25 -2.15
C PHE A 109 32.69 -6.14 -1.55
N ASP A 110 33.43 -5.54 -0.62
CA ASP A 110 34.38 -6.20 0.23
C ASP A 110 33.85 -6.09 1.68
N ASP A 111 33.74 -7.22 2.36
CA ASP A 111 33.14 -7.30 3.71
C ASP A 111 34.06 -6.77 4.83
N HIS A 112 35.27 -6.29 4.49
CA HIS A 112 36.22 -5.80 5.49
C HIS A 112 35.75 -4.53 6.21
N LEU A 113 35.19 -3.55 5.50
CA LEU A 113 34.80 -2.28 6.10
C LEU A 113 33.61 -2.43 7.05
N PRO A 114 32.52 -3.12 6.70
CA PRO A 114 31.43 -3.36 7.64
C PRO A 114 31.88 -4.08 8.91
N LYS A 115 32.75 -5.08 8.79
CA LYS A 115 33.31 -5.78 9.95
C LYS A 115 34.16 -4.87 10.83
N LYS A 116 34.96 -3.98 10.23
CA LYS A 116 35.77 -2.99 10.96
C LYS A 116 34.89 -1.95 11.66
N ILE A 117 33.84 -1.48 10.98
CA ILE A 117 32.85 -0.56 11.56
C ILE A 117 32.13 -1.24 12.73
N ALA A 118 31.64 -2.47 12.56
CA ALA A 118 30.97 -3.22 13.62
C ALA A 118 31.86 -3.40 14.86
N LYS A 119 33.19 -3.60 14.69
CA LYS A 119 34.13 -3.71 15.81
C LYS A 119 34.34 -2.40 16.56
N ASN A 120 34.19 -1.24 15.90
CA ASN A 120 34.35 0.07 16.52
C ASN A 120 33.10 0.56 17.26
N PHE A 121 31.97 -0.10 17.06
CA PHE A 121 30.78 0.15 17.86
C PHE A 121 30.82 -0.73 19.11
N ASN A 122 30.48 -0.14 20.27
CA ASN A 122 30.42 -0.86 21.55
C ASN A 122 29.26 -1.85 21.68
N PHE A 123 28.67 -2.30 20.56
CA PHE A 123 27.56 -3.26 20.54
C PHE A 123 27.70 -4.22 19.36
N SER A 124 27.19 -5.42 19.51
CA SER A 124 27.09 -6.41 18.44
C SER A 124 25.77 -6.28 17.67
N LEU A 125 25.83 -6.54 16.36
CA LEU A 125 24.63 -6.61 15.56
C LEU A 125 23.74 -7.78 16.00
N THR A 126 22.44 -7.58 16.05
CA THR A 126 21.50 -8.67 16.24
C THR A 126 21.48 -9.58 15.01
N THR A 127 21.03 -10.82 15.19
CA THR A 127 20.90 -11.80 14.10
C THR A 127 20.04 -11.26 12.95
N ASN A 128 18.95 -10.56 13.27
CA ASN A 128 18.06 -9.95 12.28
C ASN A 128 18.75 -8.81 11.53
N GLN A 129 19.50 -7.94 12.22
CA GLN A 129 20.24 -6.85 11.58
C GLN A 129 21.31 -7.40 10.63
N ALA A 130 22.06 -8.44 11.05
CA ALA A 130 23.05 -9.08 10.21
C ALA A 130 22.43 -9.68 8.94
N LYS A 131 21.32 -10.40 9.08
CA LYS A 131 20.57 -10.97 7.96
C LYS A 131 20.07 -9.87 6.98
N ILE A 132 19.50 -8.78 7.49
CA ILE A 132 19.02 -7.68 6.65
C ILE A 132 20.17 -7.01 5.90
N ILE A 133 21.32 -6.80 6.55
CA ILE A 133 22.51 -6.24 5.90
C ILE A 133 22.98 -7.15 4.77
N GLU A 134 22.98 -8.45 4.96
CA GLU A 134 23.32 -9.42 3.92
C GLU A 134 22.35 -9.35 2.73
N GLU A 135 21.05 -9.30 2.99
CA GLU A 135 20.02 -9.14 1.97
C GLU A 135 20.20 -7.85 1.17
N ILE A 136 20.47 -6.71 1.85
CA ILE A 136 20.73 -5.42 1.21
C ILE A 136 22.01 -5.51 0.34
N ASN A 137 23.05 -6.15 0.84
CA ASN A 137 24.30 -6.34 0.10
C ASN A 137 24.06 -7.18 -1.17
N ASN A 138 23.27 -8.23 -1.09
CA ASN A 138 22.89 -9.06 -2.24
C ASN A 138 22.08 -8.27 -3.28
N ASP A 139 21.12 -7.45 -2.84
CA ASP A 139 20.38 -6.55 -3.72
C ASP A 139 21.32 -5.53 -4.39
N LEU A 140 22.26 -4.95 -3.65
CA LEU A 140 23.23 -4.00 -4.15
C LEU A 140 24.24 -4.62 -5.14
N LYS A 141 24.59 -5.89 -5.00
CA LYS A 141 25.43 -6.65 -5.95
C LYS A 141 24.68 -7.03 -7.24
N SER A 142 23.33 -7.13 -7.19
CA SER A 142 22.53 -7.54 -8.33
C SER A 142 22.56 -6.54 -9.48
N ASP A 143 22.18 -6.96 -10.70
CA ASP A 143 22.13 -6.10 -11.88
C ASP A 143 20.97 -5.10 -11.89
N PHE A 144 20.11 -5.16 -10.89
CA PHE A 144 18.93 -4.34 -10.79
C PHE A 144 19.07 -3.25 -9.71
N LYS A 145 18.39 -2.12 -9.90
CA LYS A 145 18.29 -1.11 -8.86
C LYS A 145 17.57 -1.69 -7.63
N MET A 146 18.16 -1.51 -6.47
CA MET A 146 17.49 -1.84 -5.21
C MET A 146 16.43 -0.77 -4.90
N PHE A 147 15.25 -1.22 -4.52
CA PHE A 147 14.19 -0.41 -3.93
C PHE A 147 13.62 -1.22 -2.76
N ARG A 148 14.07 -0.89 -1.55
CA ARG A 148 13.75 -1.66 -0.34
C ARG A 148 13.26 -0.74 0.76
N LEU A 149 12.15 -1.11 1.40
CA LEU A 149 11.67 -0.50 2.62
C LEU A 149 12.25 -1.27 3.82
N LEU A 150 12.95 -0.57 4.71
CA LEU A 150 13.38 -1.10 5.99
C LEU A 150 12.42 -0.64 7.08
N GLN A 151 11.61 -1.56 7.58
CA GLN A 151 10.63 -1.30 8.64
C GLN A 151 11.09 -1.91 9.96
N GLY A 152 10.81 -1.23 11.05
CA GLY A 152 11.09 -1.69 12.42
C GLY A 152 10.72 -0.60 13.41
N ASP A 153 10.64 -0.97 14.69
CA ASP A 153 10.28 -0.08 15.78
C ASP A 153 11.32 1.02 16.01
N VAL A 154 10.95 2.05 16.76
CA VAL A 154 11.88 3.09 17.22
C VAL A 154 12.96 2.43 18.09
N GLY A 155 14.23 2.75 17.84
CA GLY A 155 15.35 2.12 18.56
C GLY A 155 15.78 0.74 18.03
N SER A 156 15.13 0.16 17.01
CA SER A 156 15.51 -1.15 16.43
C SER A 156 16.85 -1.17 15.68
N GLY A 157 17.53 -0.02 15.58
CA GLY A 157 18.83 0.08 14.91
C GLY A 157 18.75 0.20 13.37
N LYS A 158 17.66 0.71 12.80
CA LYS A 158 17.54 0.96 11.34
C LYS A 158 18.69 1.81 10.80
N THR A 159 19.15 2.79 11.58
CA THR A 159 20.23 3.69 11.21
C THR A 159 21.55 2.95 11.01
N ILE A 160 21.90 2.03 11.90
CA ILE A 160 23.15 1.26 11.76
C ILE A 160 23.14 0.38 10.51
N VAL A 161 21.97 -0.23 10.17
CA VAL A 161 21.80 -1.00 8.94
C VAL A 161 22.03 -0.13 7.72
N SER A 162 21.47 1.11 7.70
CA SER A 162 21.65 2.07 6.63
C SER A 162 23.11 2.52 6.50
N PHE A 163 23.80 2.77 7.62
CA PHE A 163 25.23 3.11 7.64
C PHE A 163 26.11 1.99 7.08
N MET A 164 25.84 0.74 7.44
CA MET A 164 26.56 -0.41 6.91
C MET A 164 26.39 -0.56 5.40
N ALA A 165 25.18 -0.38 4.90
CA ALA A 165 24.92 -0.38 3.47
C ALA A 165 25.64 0.78 2.76
N ALA A 166 25.61 1.99 3.33
CA ALA A 166 26.29 3.18 2.81
C ALA A 166 27.81 2.95 2.73
N ALA A 167 28.42 2.42 3.78
CA ALA A 167 29.86 2.12 3.84
C ALA A 167 30.30 1.20 2.71
N ASN A 168 29.52 0.16 2.42
CA ASN A 168 29.77 -0.74 1.29
C ASN A 168 29.71 -0.06 -0.06
N VAL A 169 28.76 0.87 -0.24
CA VAL A 169 28.61 1.63 -1.47
C VAL A 169 29.76 2.61 -1.67
N ILE A 170 30.18 3.32 -0.62
CA ILE A 170 31.32 4.26 -0.65
C ILE A 170 32.62 3.52 -1.02
N ARG A 171 32.85 2.35 -0.45
CA ARG A 171 34.01 1.54 -0.79
C ARG A 171 34.06 1.06 -2.25
N SER A 172 32.91 0.99 -2.88
CA SER A 172 32.79 0.70 -4.32
C SER A 172 33.00 1.93 -5.22
N ASN A 173 33.59 3.02 -4.71
CA ASN A 173 33.76 4.30 -5.41
C ASN A 173 32.44 4.89 -5.93
N CYS A 174 31.36 4.74 -5.17
CA CYS A 174 30.06 5.29 -5.48
C CYS A 174 29.66 6.31 -4.41
N GLN A 175 28.92 7.34 -4.82
CA GLN A 175 28.36 8.34 -3.91
C GLN A 175 27.15 7.78 -3.17
N VAL A 176 26.98 8.25 -1.94
CA VAL A 176 25.81 7.95 -1.09
C VAL A 176 25.25 9.27 -0.60
N THR A 177 23.93 9.39 -0.67
CA THR A 177 23.21 10.51 -0.04
C THR A 177 22.26 9.94 0.99
N LEU A 178 22.32 10.45 2.21
CA LEU A 178 21.39 10.15 3.28
C LEU A 178 20.50 11.38 3.50
N MET A 179 19.20 11.19 3.43
CA MET A 179 18.23 12.23 3.75
C MET A 179 17.46 11.78 4.99
N ALA A 180 17.44 12.62 5.99
CA ALA A 180 16.69 12.44 7.22
C ALA A 180 15.83 13.68 7.47
N PRO A 181 14.66 13.55 8.15
CA PRO A 181 13.83 14.67 8.55
C PRO A 181 14.52 15.55 9.58
#